data_362132e3ab5b3bb1a64e658ed43f9773
#
_entry.id   362132e3ab5b3bb1a64e658ed43f9773
#
_cell.length_a   1.000
_cell.length_b   1.000
_cell.length_c   1.000
_cell.angle_alpha   90.00
_cell.angle_beta   90.00
_cell.angle_gamma   90.00
#
_symmetry.space_group_name_H-M   'P 1'
#
loop_
_entity.id
_entity.type
_entity.pdbx_description
1 polymer ?
#
loop_
_entity_poly.entity_id
_entity_poly.type
_entity_poly.pdbx_seq_one_letter_code
_entity_poly.pdbx_strand_id
1 'polypeptide(L)'
;MSRSSEGYLWTPEQITSGLPTDAVHPSTPALRTHYDVIVIGAGFAGLIAARDLSRKHNLNVLLLEARDRIGGRTWTAKVLGEEIEMGGTWVHWNQPHLYAELHRYGLHRNLKTSAGSFTPVDQWFRSSSGPVEKVSVEDYQATLERVAEKFFAIDGLDSRALMPYPHDSLREPAPWKRYDYLSVEERLEMSDLDGLSRWEKELFASNVSTFGSAPVKDIGFVEPLRWFALGGHSMAGVFELAGVYKLGSGGMTSFARAILGEFTGHVSFGTVVEQINHGRDMVEVVTKDGRRVGARAVVSTIPLNCLNDIQFHPPLTPLRQAAITKGHINKGAKIHFKLRETLPSWFFTAHDGSDSSFVFAFSDHNGTQPTGPSGTWCIGFGYNDQLTDKKDSKYILQRFKHDVNPDVDIDAYATHDWMNDPYAKGAWACWGPNTASEYLEQLQKPHGRVVFASADWADGWRGFVDGAIERGQAAVGEVLGMLEGREGGRARL
;
A
#
# COMPACT_ATOMS: atom_id res chain seq x y z
N MET A 1 -26.38 9.71 -2.13
CA MET A 1 -25.06 9.09 -2.28
C MET A 1 -24.26 9.43 -1.04
N SER A 2 -23.70 8.43 -0.36
CA SER A 2 -22.87 8.67 0.85
C SER A 2 -21.61 9.44 0.48
N ARG A 3 -21.06 10.19 1.44
CA ARG A 3 -19.88 11.03 1.25
C ARG A 3 -18.95 10.85 2.45
N SER A 4 -17.69 10.54 2.21
CA SER A 4 -16.66 10.58 3.24
C SER A 4 -16.19 12.01 3.47
N SER A 5 -15.73 12.30 4.67
CA SER A 5 -15.06 13.58 4.97
C SER A 5 -13.69 13.71 4.28
N GLU A 6 -13.18 12.64 3.69
CA GLU A 6 -11.84 12.53 3.14
C GLU A 6 -11.77 12.76 1.62
N GLY A 7 -10.56 13.04 1.13
CA GLY A 7 -10.26 13.29 -0.27
C GLY A 7 -10.55 14.71 -0.73
N TYR A 8 -9.94 15.10 -1.83
CA TYR A 8 -10.05 16.42 -2.46
C TYR A 8 -10.32 16.28 -3.95
N LEU A 9 -11.18 17.15 -4.47
CA LEU A 9 -11.36 17.39 -5.90
C LEU A 9 -11.10 18.86 -6.17
N TRP A 10 -10.15 19.16 -7.02
CA TRP A 10 -9.93 20.48 -7.57
C TRP A 10 -10.51 20.57 -8.99
N THR A 11 -11.19 21.65 -9.27
CA THR A 11 -11.53 22.13 -10.61
C THR A 11 -11.15 23.60 -10.73
N PRO A 12 -11.13 24.23 -11.92
CA PRO A 12 -10.84 25.64 -12.06
C PRO A 12 -11.69 26.57 -11.18
N GLU A 13 -12.92 26.14 -10.84
CA GLU A 13 -13.87 26.93 -10.07
C GLU A 13 -13.68 26.79 -8.56
N GLN A 14 -13.24 25.60 -8.08
CA GLN A 14 -13.19 25.33 -6.65
C GLN A 14 -12.37 24.10 -6.25
N ILE A 15 -12.01 24.05 -4.96
CA ILE A 15 -11.55 22.84 -4.29
C ILE A 15 -12.67 22.32 -3.38
N THR A 16 -13.09 21.08 -3.61
CA THR A 16 -14.08 20.39 -2.80
C THR A 16 -13.39 19.40 -1.87
N SER A 17 -13.62 19.51 -0.56
CA SER A 17 -13.19 18.52 0.45
C SER A 17 -14.30 17.52 0.74
N GLY A 18 -13.90 16.27 0.96
CA GLY A 18 -14.82 15.14 1.11
C GLY A 18 -15.40 14.67 -0.24
N LEU A 19 -15.33 13.37 -0.52
CA LEU A 19 -15.76 12.85 -1.81
C LEU A 19 -16.88 11.82 -1.70
N PRO A 20 -17.80 11.75 -2.69
CA PRO A 20 -18.83 10.72 -2.76
C PRO A 20 -18.18 9.33 -2.85
N THR A 21 -18.67 8.38 -2.06
CA THR A 21 -18.18 7.01 -2.02
C THR A 21 -19.22 6.07 -1.42
N ASP A 22 -19.16 4.80 -1.81
CA ASP A 22 -19.95 3.73 -1.19
C ASP A 22 -19.21 3.05 -0.01
N ALA A 23 -18.03 3.57 0.37
CA ALA A 23 -17.23 3.03 1.49
C ALA A 23 -17.76 3.44 2.88
N VAL A 24 -18.56 4.48 2.98
CA VAL A 24 -19.16 4.95 4.25
C VAL A 24 -20.20 3.94 4.74
N HIS A 25 -20.09 3.60 6.02
CA HIS A 25 -20.96 2.62 6.64
C HIS A 25 -21.44 3.11 8.02
N PRO A 26 -22.71 2.85 8.42
CA PRO A 26 -23.21 3.23 9.74
C PRO A 26 -22.63 2.34 10.84
N SER A 27 -22.49 2.91 12.03
CA SER A 27 -22.15 2.16 13.25
C SER A 27 -23.34 1.36 13.76
N THR A 28 -23.06 0.28 14.49
CA THR A 28 -24.08 -0.47 15.25
C THR A 28 -24.64 0.44 16.38
N PRO A 29 -25.95 0.59 16.50
CA PRO A 29 -26.56 1.55 17.44
C PRO A 29 -26.22 1.31 18.92
N ALA A 30 -26.13 0.05 19.34
CA ALA A 30 -25.85 -0.32 20.72
C ALA A 30 -24.67 -1.30 20.79
N LEU A 31 -23.59 -0.88 21.43
CA LEU A 31 -22.41 -1.71 21.64
C LEU A 31 -22.51 -2.41 23.02
N ARG A 32 -21.87 -3.58 23.13
CA ARG A 32 -21.65 -4.28 24.41
C ARG A 32 -20.43 -3.69 25.11
N THR A 33 -20.33 -3.89 26.39
CA THR A 33 -19.15 -3.54 27.19
C THR A 33 -18.03 -4.57 27.10
N HIS A 34 -18.35 -5.81 26.68
CA HIS A 34 -17.41 -6.92 26.57
C HIS A 34 -17.64 -7.72 25.27
N TYR A 35 -16.55 -8.18 24.69
CA TYR A 35 -16.50 -9.02 23.49
C TYR A 35 -15.50 -10.17 23.68
N ASP A 36 -15.54 -11.17 22.79
CA ASP A 36 -14.46 -12.15 22.71
C ASP A 36 -13.23 -11.52 22.09
N VAL A 37 -13.41 -10.74 21.02
CA VAL A 37 -12.32 -10.06 20.31
C VAL A 37 -12.72 -8.65 19.92
N ILE A 38 -11.78 -7.71 20.06
CA ILE A 38 -11.87 -6.38 19.44
C ILE A 38 -10.86 -6.35 18.28
N VAL A 39 -11.33 -5.98 17.08
CA VAL A 39 -10.49 -5.71 15.91
C VAL A 39 -10.42 -4.20 15.70
N ILE A 40 -9.20 -3.64 15.67
CA ILE A 40 -8.96 -2.21 15.49
C ILE A 40 -8.51 -1.95 14.06
N GLY A 41 -9.33 -1.24 13.29
CA GLY A 41 -9.15 -0.88 11.89
C GLY A 41 -10.03 -1.69 10.94
N ALA A 42 -10.80 -1.01 10.08
CA ALA A 42 -11.63 -1.59 9.03
C ALA A 42 -10.94 -1.56 7.64
N GLY A 43 -9.60 -1.66 7.61
CA GLY A 43 -8.82 -2.02 6.43
C GLY A 43 -8.93 -3.51 6.11
N PHE A 44 -8.33 -3.97 5.00
CA PHE A 44 -8.47 -5.36 4.56
C PHE A 44 -8.02 -6.38 5.62
N ALA A 45 -6.94 -6.13 6.35
CA ALA A 45 -6.50 -7.03 7.43
C ALA A 45 -7.58 -7.19 8.53
N GLY A 46 -8.15 -6.06 8.96
CA GLY A 46 -9.19 -6.07 9.99
C GLY A 46 -10.52 -6.65 9.51
N LEU A 47 -10.92 -6.34 8.28
CA LEU A 47 -12.13 -6.90 7.69
C LEU A 47 -12.07 -8.43 7.59
N ILE A 48 -10.93 -8.98 7.14
CA ILE A 48 -10.70 -10.43 7.08
C ILE A 48 -10.71 -11.06 8.48
N ALA A 49 -9.96 -10.49 9.43
CA ALA A 49 -9.90 -11.00 10.79
C ALA A 49 -11.29 -10.96 11.45
N ALA A 50 -12.00 -9.84 11.35
CA ALA A 50 -13.33 -9.67 11.95
C ALA A 50 -14.35 -10.65 11.34
N ARG A 51 -14.41 -10.76 10.00
CA ARG A 51 -15.28 -11.70 9.30
C ARG A 51 -15.03 -13.14 9.77
N ASP A 52 -13.78 -13.58 9.73
CA ASP A 52 -13.46 -14.98 9.98
C ASP A 52 -13.65 -15.35 11.46
N LEU A 53 -13.24 -14.49 12.39
CA LEU A 53 -13.49 -14.70 13.83
C LEU A 53 -14.98 -14.77 14.16
N SER A 54 -15.80 -13.90 13.61
CA SER A 54 -17.24 -13.88 13.90
C SER A 54 -17.99 -15.00 13.16
N ARG A 55 -17.74 -15.18 11.86
CA ARG A 55 -18.54 -16.08 11.02
C ARG A 55 -18.10 -17.54 11.10
N LYS A 56 -16.77 -17.81 11.04
CA LYS A 56 -16.25 -19.19 11.06
C LYS A 56 -16.17 -19.75 12.47
N HIS A 57 -15.86 -18.89 13.45
CA HIS A 57 -15.60 -19.30 14.83
C HIS A 57 -16.67 -18.84 15.81
N ASN A 58 -17.73 -18.18 15.33
CA ASN A 58 -18.89 -17.75 16.12
C ASN A 58 -18.54 -16.94 17.39
N LEU A 59 -17.45 -16.12 17.29
CA LEU A 59 -17.03 -15.23 18.36
C LEU A 59 -17.81 -13.91 18.33
N ASN A 60 -18.03 -13.32 19.49
CA ASN A 60 -18.56 -11.96 19.60
C ASN A 60 -17.43 -10.97 19.29
N VAL A 61 -17.47 -10.34 18.11
CA VAL A 61 -16.41 -9.44 17.63
C VAL A 61 -16.92 -8.01 17.55
N LEU A 62 -16.11 -7.07 18.03
CA LEU A 62 -16.28 -5.63 17.79
C LEU A 62 -15.21 -5.14 16.81
N LEU A 63 -15.63 -4.52 15.71
CA LEU A 63 -14.75 -3.84 14.76
C LEU A 63 -14.79 -2.34 15.02
N LEU A 64 -13.65 -1.75 15.39
CA LEU A 64 -13.48 -0.31 15.61
C LEU A 64 -12.74 0.32 14.41
N GLU A 65 -13.25 1.43 13.90
CA GLU A 65 -12.61 2.18 12.81
C GLU A 65 -12.58 3.67 13.16
N ALA A 66 -11.41 4.28 12.98
CA ALA A 66 -11.21 5.71 13.26
C ALA A 66 -11.93 6.61 12.26
N ARG A 67 -12.10 6.16 11.01
CA ARG A 67 -12.73 6.90 9.91
C ARG A 67 -14.25 6.67 9.86
N ASP A 68 -14.88 7.36 8.93
CA ASP A 68 -16.30 7.19 8.59
C ASP A 68 -16.53 6.06 7.56
N ARG A 69 -15.45 5.39 7.09
CA ARG A 69 -15.46 4.45 5.97
C ARG A 69 -14.59 3.21 6.20
N ILE A 70 -14.88 2.18 5.42
CA ILE A 70 -14.08 0.95 5.32
C ILE A 70 -12.93 1.10 4.29
N GLY A 71 -12.06 0.08 4.22
CA GLY A 71 -11.00 -0.09 3.23
C GLY A 71 -9.63 0.42 3.69
N GLY A 72 -9.56 1.25 4.74
CA GLY A 72 -8.28 1.79 5.24
C GLY A 72 -7.54 2.61 4.19
N ARG A 73 -6.35 2.16 3.78
CA ARG A 73 -5.53 2.81 2.73
C ARG A 73 -5.98 2.52 1.29
N THR A 74 -7.19 1.95 1.11
CA THR A 74 -7.82 1.71 -0.20
C THR A 74 -9.27 2.13 -0.15
N TRP A 75 -9.73 2.93 -1.10
CA TRP A 75 -11.14 3.24 -1.26
C TRP A 75 -11.40 3.89 -2.61
N THR A 76 -12.61 3.72 -3.12
CA THR A 76 -13.05 4.22 -4.42
C THR A 76 -13.92 5.45 -4.22
N ALA A 77 -13.54 6.58 -4.81
CA ALA A 77 -14.36 7.80 -4.86
C ALA A 77 -15.09 7.89 -6.19
N LYS A 78 -16.21 8.62 -6.20
CA LYS A 78 -16.97 8.96 -7.42
C LYS A 78 -16.70 10.41 -7.78
N VAL A 79 -15.99 10.64 -8.88
CA VAL A 79 -15.44 11.94 -9.26
C VAL A 79 -15.74 12.19 -10.74
N LEU A 80 -16.47 13.26 -11.07
CA LEU A 80 -16.79 13.68 -12.44
C LEU A 80 -17.34 12.54 -13.32
N GLY A 81 -18.17 11.67 -12.74
CA GLY A 81 -18.76 10.52 -13.44
C GLY A 81 -17.89 9.27 -13.49
N GLU A 82 -16.67 9.31 -12.99
CA GLU A 82 -15.73 8.18 -12.96
C GLU A 82 -15.56 7.62 -11.53
N GLU A 83 -15.17 6.35 -11.45
CA GLU A 83 -14.78 5.69 -10.22
C GLU A 83 -13.25 5.71 -10.10
N ILE A 84 -12.75 6.42 -9.09
CA ILE A 84 -11.33 6.70 -8.89
C ILE A 84 -10.82 6.00 -7.62
N GLU A 85 -9.75 5.22 -7.76
CA GLU A 85 -9.09 4.56 -6.63
C GLU A 85 -8.15 5.52 -5.90
N MET A 86 -8.57 5.99 -4.74
CA MET A 86 -7.85 7.03 -3.99
C MET A 86 -6.56 6.52 -3.32
N GLY A 87 -6.40 5.21 -3.18
CA GLY A 87 -5.23 4.56 -2.56
C GLY A 87 -4.79 3.33 -3.33
N GLY A 88 -4.61 2.20 -2.64
CA GLY A 88 -4.27 0.91 -3.23
C GLY A 88 -5.28 0.51 -4.30
N THR A 89 -4.79 0.09 -5.45
CA THR A 89 -5.57 0.00 -6.69
C THR A 89 -5.42 -1.36 -7.36
N TRP A 90 -4.16 -1.78 -7.57
CA TRP A 90 -3.86 -2.89 -8.48
C TRP A 90 -3.93 -4.23 -7.78
N VAL A 91 -4.43 -5.22 -8.52
CA VAL A 91 -4.68 -6.58 -8.08
C VAL A 91 -4.19 -7.56 -9.15
N HIS A 92 -3.77 -8.76 -8.75
CA HIS A 92 -3.30 -9.77 -9.69
C HIS A 92 -3.54 -11.18 -9.17
N TRP A 93 -3.66 -12.16 -10.08
CA TRP A 93 -3.84 -13.57 -9.72
C TRP A 93 -2.61 -14.21 -9.05
N ASN A 94 -1.41 -13.62 -9.19
CA ASN A 94 -0.20 -14.04 -8.45
C ASN A 94 -0.08 -13.40 -7.05
N GLN A 95 -1.10 -12.68 -6.60
CA GLN A 95 -1.30 -12.25 -5.23
C GLN A 95 -2.28 -13.23 -4.56
N PRO A 96 -1.77 -14.31 -3.91
CA PRO A 96 -2.57 -15.52 -3.66
C PRO A 96 -3.72 -15.29 -2.68
N HIS A 97 -3.49 -14.54 -1.62
CA HIS A 97 -4.51 -14.28 -0.59
C HIS A 97 -5.60 -13.35 -1.13
N LEU A 98 -5.23 -12.32 -1.86
CA LEU A 98 -6.15 -11.39 -2.50
C LEU A 98 -6.97 -12.09 -3.57
N TYR A 99 -6.32 -12.86 -4.46
CA TYR A 99 -7.03 -13.47 -5.57
C TYR A 99 -8.00 -14.56 -5.13
N ALA A 100 -7.66 -15.33 -4.08
CA ALA A 100 -8.57 -16.30 -3.48
C ALA A 100 -9.85 -15.61 -2.96
N GLU A 101 -9.73 -14.45 -2.32
CA GLU A 101 -10.88 -13.68 -1.82
C GLU A 101 -11.65 -13.00 -2.98
N LEU A 102 -10.98 -12.49 -4.01
CA LEU A 102 -11.66 -11.98 -5.21
C LEU A 102 -12.47 -13.08 -5.89
N HIS A 103 -11.93 -14.30 -5.97
CA HIS A 103 -12.63 -15.45 -6.52
C HIS A 103 -13.85 -15.84 -5.67
N ARG A 104 -13.72 -15.82 -4.34
CA ARG A 104 -14.79 -16.10 -3.38
C ARG A 104 -16.04 -15.23 -3.65
N TYR A 105 -15.84 -13.95 -3.98
CA TYR A 105 -16.91 -12.98 -4.24
C TYR A 105 -17.26 -12.82 -5.73
N GLY A 106 -16.64 -13.60 -6.63
CA GLY A 106 -16.85 -13.50 -8.07
C GLY A 106 -16.25 -12.25 -8.71
N LEU A 107 -15.50 -11.44 -7.95
CA LEU A 107 -14.92 -10.17 -8.39
C LEU A 107 -13.73 -10.35 -9.34
N HIS A 108 -13.10 -11.53 -9.37
CA HIS A 108 -12.07 -11.89 -10.34
C HIS A 108 -12.51 -11.76 -11.82
N ARG A 109 -13.81 -11.72 -12.09
CA ARG A 109 -14.40 -11.50 -13.42
C ARG A 109 -14.59 -10.02 -13.75
N ASN A 110 -14.38 -9.13 -12.79
CA ASN A 110 -14.59 -7.68 -12.90
C ASN A 110 -13.26 -6.95 -12.91
N LEU A 111 -12.31 -7.39 -13.75
CA LEU A 111 -11.01 -6.75 -13.90
C LEU A 111 -10.97 -5.87 -15.14
N LYS A 112 -10.27 -4.74 -15.04
CA LYS A 112 -9.90 -3.84 -16.14
C LYS A 112 -8.41 -3.48 -16.01
N THR A 113 -7.84 -2.83 -17.03
CA THR A 113 -6.42 -2.47 -17.05
C THR A 113 -6.24 -0.95 -17.00
N SER A 114 -5.06 -0.52 -16.53
CA SER A 114 -4.57 0.85 -16.67
C SER A 114 -3.76 0.93 -17.97
N ALA A 115 -4.16 1.77 -18.91
CA ALA A 115 -3.65 1.78 -20.27
C ALA A 115 -2.14 2.01 -20.36
N GLY A 116 -1.62 3.01 -19.63
CA GLY A 116 -0.21 3.38 -19.68
C GLY A 116 0.73 2.36 -19.02
N SER A 117 0.24 1.58 -18.06
CA SER A 117 1.03 0.50 -17.46
C SER A 117 0.94 -0.80 -18.26
N PHE A 118 -0.18 -1.04 -18.95
CA PHE A 118 -0.41 -2.27 -19.69
C PHE A 118 0.26 -2.27 -21.06
N THR A 119 0.00 -1.23 -21.87
CA THR A 119 0.51 -1.10 -23.24
C THR A 119 0.83 0.36 -23.55
N PRO A 120 1.90 0.93 -22.97
CA PRO A 120 2.28 2.30 -23.30
C PRO A 120 2.70 2.39 -24.78
N VAL A 121 2.17 3.39 -25.47
CA VAL A 121 2.64 3.78 -26.82
C VAL A 121 3.88 4.67 -26.68
N ASP A 122 3.88 5.52 -25.67
CA ASP A 122 4.97 6.42 -25.36
C ASP A 122 5.56 6.10 -23.99
N GLN A 123 6.88 5.92 -23.95
CA GLN A 123 7.66 5.73 -22.75
C GLN A 123 8.60 6.92 -22.57
N TRP A 124 8.47 7.63 -21.45
CA TRP A 124 9.28 8.80 -21.16
C TRP A 124 10.11 8.61 -19.90
N PHE A 125 11.34 9.11 -19.97
CA PHE A 125 12.29 9.07 -18.87
C PHE A 125 12.95 10.43 -18.67
N ARG A 126 13.14 10.84 -17.42
CA ARG A 126 13.91 12.02 -17.01
C ARG A 126 15.10 11.58 -16.19
N SER A 127 16.31 11.75 -16.75
CA SER A 127 17.56 11.51 -16.04
C SER A 127 17.86 12.59 -15.00
N SER A 128 18.89 12.41 -14.19
CA SER A 128 19.28 13.36 -13.15
C SER A 128 19.68 14.74 -13.69
N SER A 129 20.12 14.84 -14.93
CA SER A 129 20.69 16.07 -15.50
C SER A 129 20.17 16.42 -16.90
N GLY A 130 19.16 15.69 -17.40
CA GLY A 130 18.63 15.87 -18.75
C GLY A 130 17.17 16.37 -18.79
N PRO A 131 16.69 16.75 -19.99
CA PRO A 131 15.28 16.94 -20.23
C PRO A 131 14.53 15.60 -20.18
N VAL A 132 13.20 15.64 -20.23
CA VAL A 132 12.39 14.45 -20.49
C VAL A 132 12.71 13.94 -21.90
N GLU A 133 13.07 12.68 -22.02
CA GLU A 133 13.36 12.02 -23.29
C GLU A 133 12.37 10.88 -23.56
N LYS A 134 12.05 10.69 -24.83
CA LYS A 134 11.25 9.54 -25.27
C LYS A 134 12.18 8.37 -25.52
N VAL A 135 11.92 7.26 -24.88
CA VAL A 135 12.66 5.99 -25.05
C VAL A 135 11.73 4.99 -25.74
N SER A 136 12.25 4.16 -26.63
CA SER A 136 11.41 3.08 -27.18
C SER A 136 10.99 2.13 -26.06
N VAL A 137 9.76 1.63 -26.10
CA VAL A 137 9.25 0.68 -25.07
C VAL A 137 10.14 -0.56 -25.01
N GLU A 138 10.60 -1.03 -26.17
CA GLU A 138 11.48 -2.20 -26.29
C GLU A 138 12.83 -1.96 -25.61
N ASP A 139 13.53 -0.85 -25.92
CA ASP A 139 14.82 -0.53 -25.33
C ASP A 139 14.71 -0.29 -23.82
N TYR A 140 13.62 0.37 -23.40
CA TYR A 140 13.34 0.61 -21.99
C TYR A 140 13.22 -0.71 -21.22
N GLN A 141 12.37 -1.64 -21.69
CA GLN A 141 12.16 -2.94 -21.04
C GLN A 141 13.43 -3.81 -21.07
N ALA A 142 14.11 -3.87 -22.21
CA ALA A 142 15.37 -4.63 -22.35
C ALA A 142 16.45 -4.12 -21.39
N THR A 143 16.53 -2.79 -21.20
CA THR A 143 17.47 -2.20 -20.25
C THR A 143 17.12 -2.52 -18.83
N LEU A 144 15.84 -2.43 -18.44
CA LEU A 144 15.40 -2.78 -17.10
C LEU A 144 15.74 -4.23 -16.71
N GLU A 145 15.43 -5.19 -17.60
CA GLU A 145 15.71 -6.60 -17.34
C GLU A 145 17.22 -6.86 -17.24
N ARG A 146 18.00 -6.31 -18.17
CA ARG A 146 19.47 -6.49 -18.17
C ARG A 146 20.13 -5.92 -16.91
N VAL A 147 19.68 -4.76 -16.44
CA VAL A 147 20.20 -4.15 -15.21
C VAL A 147 19.73 -4.94 -13.99
N ALA A 148 18.47 -5.36 -13.97
CA ALA A 148 17.91 -6.15 -12.87
C ALA A 148 18.64 -7.48 -12.64
N GLU A 149 18.98 -8.21 -13.71
CA GLU A 149 19.75 -9.46 -13.61
C GLU A 149 21.07 -9.26 -12.86
N LYS A 150 21.78 -8.15 -13.14
CA LYS A 150 23.04 -7.81 -12.47
C LYS A 150 22.82 -7.25 -11.07
N PHE A 151 21.85 -6.37 -10.91
CA PHE A 151 21.56 -5.70 -9.65
C PHE A 151 21.13 -6.67 -8.56
N PHE A 152 20.27 -7.65 -8.90
CA PHE A 152 19.78 -8.67 -7.97
C PHE A 152 20.67 -9.92 -7.88
N ALA A 153 21.89 -9.86 -8.43
CA ALA A 153 22.94 -10.86 -8.21
C ALA A 153 24.09 -10.22 -7.41
N ILE A 154 24.52 -10.86 -6.33
CA ILE A 154 25.57 -10.34 -5.44
C ILE A 154 26.38 -11.50 -4.86
N ASP A 155 27.70 -11.36 -4.79
CA ASP A 155 28.64 -12.36 -4.25
C ASP A 155 28.44 -13.78 -4.86
N GLY A 156 28.09 -13.86 -6.16
CA GLY A 156 27.85 -15.12 -6.86
C GLY A 156 26.47 -15.75 -6.61
N LEU A 157 25.61 -15.11 -5.83
CA LEU A 157 24.22 -15.52 -5.63
C LEU A 157 23.31 -14.74 -6.58
N ASP A 158 22.44 -15.42 -7.31
CA ASP A 158 21.37 -14.80 -8.07
C ASP A 158 20.16 -14.47 -7.17
N SER A 159 19.16 -13.81 -7.71
CA SER A 159 17.96 -13.41 -6.98
C SER A 159 17.19 -14.59 -6.38
N ARG A 160 17.23 -15.77 -7.02
CA ARG A 160 16.56 -16.98 -6.52
C ARG A 160 17.29 -17.56 -5.32
N ALA A 161 18.62 -17.55 -5.36
CA ALA A 161 19.44 -17.97 -4.23
C ALA A 161 19.37 -16.97 -3.07
N LEU A 162 19.30 -15.66 -3.37
CA LEU A 162 19.18 -14.61 -2.35
C LEU A 162 17.83 -14.65 -1.63
N MET A 163 16.73 -14.87 -2.34
CA MET A 163 15.36 -14.87 -1.79
C MET A 163 14.61 -16.16 -2.20
N PRO A 164 14.99 -17.34 -1.66
CA PRO A 164 14.42 -18.62 -2.08
C PRO A 164 12.95 -18.80 -1.64
N TYR A 165 12.52 -18.09 -0.60
CA TYR A 165 11.18 -18.19 -0.03
C TYR A 165 10.52 -16.83 0.11
N PRO A 166 10.13 -16.16 -0.99
CA PRO A 166 9.63 -14.77 -0.94
C PRO A 166 8.29 -14.61 -0.20
N HIS A 167 7.50 -15.69 -0.03
CA HIS A 167 6.28 -15.72 0.79
C HIS A 167 6.49 -16.20 2.23
N ASP A 168 7.70 -16.62 2.59
CA ASP A 168 8.12 -17.02 3.95
C ASP A 168 9.55 -16.55 4.17
N SER A 169 9.73 -15.23 4.08
CA SER A 169 11.05 -14.58 3.96
C SER A 169 11.96 -14.81 5.17
N LEU A 170 11.39 -15.15 6.32
CA LEU A 170 12.16 -15.49 7.53
C LEU A 170 12.59 -16.95 7.60
N ARG A 171 12.08 -17.82 6.68
CA ARG A 171 12.47 -19.22 6.59
C ARG A 171 13.92 -19.35 6.15
N GLU A 172 14.70 -20.12 6.89
CA GLU A 172 16.09 -20.43 6.52
C GLU A 172 16.18 -21.47 5.40
N PRO A 173 17.16 -21.37 4.48
CA PRO A 173 18.17 -20.31 4.42
C PRO A 173 17.58 -18.98 3.93
N ALA A 174 18.01 -17.87 4.56
CA ALA A 174 17.59 -16.51 4.25
C ALA A 174 18.82 -15.62 3.94
N PRO A 175 19.55 -15.86 2.83
CA PRO A 175 20.80 -15.17 2.50
C PRO A 175 20.64 -13.66 2.34
N TRP A 176 19.45 -13.17 1.97
CA TRP A 176 19.14 -11.76 1.84
C TRP A 176 19.42 -10.95 3.11
N LYS A 177 19.33 -11.56 4.29
CA LYS A 177 19.60 -10.89 5.58
C LYS A 177 21.00 -10.27 5.65
N ARG A 178 21.98 -10.89 4.98
CA ARG A 178 23.36 -10.41 4.92
C ARG A 178 23.47 -9.07 4.20
N TYR A 179 22.52 -8.74 3.32
CA TYR A 179 22.55 -7.56 2.47
C TYR A 179 21.50 -6.51 2.83
N ASP A 180 20.75 -6.71 3.92
CA ASP A 180 19.69 -5.78 4.36
C ASP A 180 20.23 -4.40 4.78
N TYR A 181 21.54 -4.29 5.02
CA TYR A 181 22.21 -3.02 5.33
C TYR A 181 22.34 -2.10 4.11
N LEU A 182 22.25 -2.63 2.88
CA LEU A 182 22.40 -1.85 1.67
C LEU A 182 21.12 -1.06 1.34
N SER A 183 21.33 0.18 0.91
CA SER A 183 20.32 0.88 0.11
C SER A 183 20.42 0.47 -1.36
N VAL A 184 19.42 0.85 -2.15
CA VAL A 184 19.46 0.67 -3.61
C VAL A 184 20.59 1.47 -4.25
N GLU A 185 20.85 2.69 -3.76
CA GLU A 185 21.96 3.52 -4.22
C GLU A 185 23.31 2.84 -3.95
N GLU A 186 23.57 2.43 -2.70
CA GLU A 186 24.81 1.74 -2.35
C GLU A 186 25.02 0.46 -3.17
N ARG A 187 23.95 -0.28 -3.47
CA ARG A 187 24.06 -1.45 -4.34
C ARG A 187 24.40 -1.08 -5.79
N LEU A 188 23.85 0.01 -6.35
CA LEU A 188 24.18 0.50 -7.68
C LEU A 188 25.62 1.02 -7.81
N GLU A 189 26.24 1.43 -6.72
CA GLU A 189 27.61 1.92 -6.67
C GLU A 189 28.68 0.82 -6.45
N MET A 190 28.25 -0.44 -6.23
CA MET A 190 29.20 -1.54 -6.09
C MET A 190 29.96 -1.82 -7.39
N SER A 191 31.24 -2.18 -7.27
CA SER A 191 32.18 -2.34 -8.40
C SER A 191 31.81 -3.43 -9.40
N ASP A 192 31.02 -4.44 -9.00
CA ASP A 192 30.50 -5.46 -9.91
C ASP A 192 29.47 -4.90 -10.93
N LEU A 193 28.98 -3.68 -10.70
CA LEU A 193 28.10 -2.93 -11.59
C LEU A 193 28.78 -1.78 -12.36
N ASP A 194 30.11 -1.65 -12.30
CA ASP A 194 30.86 -0.59 -13.00
C ASP A 194 30.76 -0.70 -14.54
N GLY A 195 30.42 -1.88 -15.05
CA GLY A 195 30.16 -2.08 -16.49
C GLY A 195 28.83 -1.53 -17.00
N LEU A 196 27.96 -1.00 -16.14
CA LEU A 196 26.74 -0.33 -16.53
C LEU A 196 26.99 1.17 -16.71
N SER A 197 26.42 1.75 -17.78
CA SER A 197 26.47 3.19 -17.99
C SER A 197 25.65 3.92 -16.92
N ARG A 198 25.96 5.21 -16.72
CA ARG A 198 25.19 6.07 -15.82
C ARG A 198 23.71 6.11 -16.21
N TRP A 199 23.40 6.22 -17.49
CA TRP A 199 22.04 6.26 -18.00
C TRP A 199 21.25 4.97 -17.64
N GLU A 200 21.86 3.78 -17.80
CA GLU A 200 21.26 2.50 -17.43
C GLU A 200 20.98 2.42 -15.94
N LYS A 201 21.94 2.85 -15.09
CA LYS A 201 21.75 2.89 -13.63
C LYS A 201 20.63 3.85 -13.23
N GLU A 202 20.58 5.04 -13.81
CA GLU A 202 19.56 6.05 -13.53
C GLU A 202 18.15 5.61 -14.00
N LEU A 203 18.06 4.99 -15.20
CA LEU A 203 16.81 4.43 -15.69
C LEU A 203 16.27 3.33 -14.74
N PHE A 204 17.13 2.42 -14.32
CA PHE A 204 16.76 1.37 -13.38
C PHE A 204 16.36 1.96 -12.01
N ALA A 205 17.16 2.89 -11.49
CA ALA A 205 16.89 3.59 -10.23
C ALA A 205 15.54 4.29 -10.24
N SER A 206 15.18 4.98 -11.34
CA SER A 206 13.89 5.65 -11.46
C SER A 206 12.69 4.68 -11.34
N ASN A 207 12.85 3.46 -11.84
CA ASN A 207 11.83 2.42 -11.73
C ASN A 207 11.76 1.83 -10.31
N VAL A 208 12.90 1.60 -9.67
CA VAL A 208 12.94 1.12 -8.27
C VAL A 208 12.41 2.18 -7.30
N SER A 209 12.64 3.46 -7.56
CA SER A 209 12.05 4.56 -6.77
C SER A 209 10.52 4.50 -6.72
N THR A 210 9.87 3.91 -7.74
CA THR A 210 8.40 3.74 -7.73
C THR A 210 7.92 2.82 -6.61
N PHE A 211 8.76 1.89 -6.11
CA PHE A 211 8.39 0.93 -5.07
C PHE A 211 8.18 1.59 -3.70
N GLY A 212 8.79 2.73 -3.47
CA GLY A 212 8.67 3.48 -2.23
C GLY A 212 8.21 4.92 -2.38
N SER A 213 7.99 5.40 -3.61
CA SER A 213 7.84 6.84 -3.90
C SER A 213 8.93 7.67 -3.20
N ALA A 214 10.15 7.15 -3.18
CA ALA A 214 11.27 7.67 -2.40
C ALA A 214 12.57 7.64 -3.19
N PRO A 215 13.58 8.47 -2.82
CA PRO A 215 14.92 8.38 -3.35
C PRO A 215 15.55 6.99 -3.10
N VAL A 216 16.36 6.53 -4.06
CA VAL A 216 16.99 5.19 -4.00
C VAL A 216 17.94 5.00 -2.82
N LYS A 217 18.49 6.09 -2.28
CA LYS A 217 19.30 6.07 -1.03
C LYS A 217 18.51 5.68 0.20
N ASP A 218 17.20 5.91 0.20
CA ASP A 218 16.31 5.63 1.34
C ASP A 218 15.65 4.25 1.24
N ILE A 219 15.61 3.65 0.04
CA ILE A 219 15.02 2.33 -0.19
C ILE A 219 16.04 1.24 0.12
N GLY A 220 15.70 0.32 1.03
CA GLY A 220 16.53 -0.85 1.32
C GLY A 220 16.55 -1.84 0.15
N PHE A 221 17.74 -2.38 -0.20
CA PHE A 221 17.93 -3.35 -1.28
C PHE A 221 16.98 -4.55 -1.20
N VAL A 222 16.64 -4.99 -0.01
CA VAL A 222 15.78 -6.17 0.22
C VAL A 222 14.33 -5.92 -0.23
N GLU A 223 13.85 -4.68 -0.23
CA GLU A 223 12.50 -4.39 -0.69
C GLU A 223 12.31 -4.67 -2.20
N PRO A 224 13.09 -4.10 -3.12
CA PRO A 224 12.98 -4.43 -4.53
C PRO A 224 13.39 -5.89 -4.84
N LEU A 225 14.34 -6.48 -4.10
CA LEU A 225 14.66 -7.90 -4.24
C LEU A 225 13.43 -8.80 -3.98
N ARG A 226 12.67 -8.50 -2.92
CA ARG A 226 11.44 -9.23 -2.59
C ARG A 226 10.38 -9.07 -3.69
N TRP A 227 10.15 -7.84 -4.18
CA TRP A 227 9.20 -7.61 -5.27
C TRP A 227 9.63 -8.34 -6.55
N PHE A 228 10.91 -8.30 -6.87
CA PHE A 228 11.48 -9.00 -8.02
C PHE A 228 11.28 -10.52 -7.93
N ALA A 229 11.55 -11.11 -6.76
CA ALA A 229 11.32 -12.53 -6.52
C ALA A 229 9.83 -12.92 -6.65
N LEU A 230 8.93 -12.12 -6.05
CA LEU A 230 7.48 -12.31 -6.14
C LEU A 230 6.93 -12.07 -7.56
N GLY A 231 7.56 -11.18 -8.34
CA GLY A 231 7.29 -10.92 -9.75
C GLY A 231 7.86 -11.96 -10.71
N GLY A 232 8.31 -13.11 -10.20
CA GLY A 232 8.85 -14.19 -11.02
C GLY A 232 10.29 -13.96 -11.48
N HIS A 233 11.03 -13.09 -10.79
CA HIS A 233 12.40 -12.67 -11.12
C HIS A 233 12.49 -11.94 -12.47
N SER A 234 11.54 -11.02 -12.69
CA SER A 234 11.44 -10.17 -13.88
C SER A 234 10.86 -8.82 -13.49
N MET A 235 11.42 -7.73 -14.01
CA MET A 235 10.87 -6.39 -13.81
C MET A 235 9.53 -6.24 -14.51
N ALA A 236 9.37 -6.80 -15.71
CA ALA A 236 8.09 -6.83 -16.41
C ALA A 236 7.01 -7.53 -15.55
N GLY A 237 7.36 -8.66 -14.93
CA GLY A 237 6.47 -9.37 -14.00
C GLY A 237 6.09 -8.53 -12.79
N VAL A 238 7.03 -7.78 -12.20
CA VAL A 238 6.73 -6.86 -11.08
C VAL A 238 5.74 -5.79 -11.51
N PHE A 239 5.97 -5.12 -12.65
CA PHE A 239 5.10 -4.03 -13.12
C PHE A 239 3.73 -4.54 -13.56
N GLU A 240 3.64 -5.74 -14.13
CA GLU A 240 2.35 -6.37 -14.43
C GLU A 240 1.53 -6.58 -13.15
N LEU A 241 2.16 -7.16 -12.12
CA LEU A 241 1.51 -7.44 -10.84
C LEU A 241 1.11 -6.19 -10.06
N ALA A 242 1.96 -5.15 -10.10
CA ALA A 242 1.81 -3.96 -9.27
C ALA A 242 1.10 -2.80 -9.95
N GLY A 243 0.91 -2.82 -11.28
CA GLY A 243 0.49 -1.63 -12.01
C GLY A 243 -0.58 -1.81 -13.09
N VAL A 244 -0.90 -3.05 -13.51
CA VAL A 244 -1.72 -3.28 -14.70
C VAL A 244 -3.19 -3.50 -14.40
N TYR A 245 -3.54 -4.52 -13.64
CA TYR A 245 -4.93 -4.93 -13.42
C TYR A 245 -5.54 -4.27 -12.19
N LYS A 246 -6.78 -3.83 -12.30
CA LYS A 246 -7.56 -3.25 -11.21
C LYS A 246 -9.02 -3.68 -11.29
N LEU A 247 -9.76 -3.55 -10.20
CA LEU A 247 -11.17 -3.82 -10.17
C LEU A 247 -11.95 -2.83 -11.06
N GLY A 248 -12.94 -3.33 -11.76
CA GLY A 248 -13.87 -2.55 -12.57
C GLY A 248 -14.90 -1.82 -11.72
N SER A 249 -16.19 -1.97 -12.05
CA SER A 249 -17.26 -1.27 -11.35
C SER A 249 -17.29 -1.54 -9.86
N GLY A 250 -17.38 -0.46 -9.08
CA GLY A 250 -17.35 -0.46 -7.62
C GLY A 250 -15.96 -0.53 -7.00
N GLY A 251 -14.92 -0.79 -7.80
CA GLY A 251 -13.51 -0.77 -7.40
C GLY A 251 -13.20 -1.55 -6.12
N MET A 252 -12.15 -1.14 -5.42
CA MET A 252 -11.72 -1.75 -4.16
C MET A 252 -12.75 -1.60 -3.04
N THR A 253 -13.60 -0.58 -3.10
CA THR A 253 -14.71 -0.43 -2.14
C THR A 253 -15.72 -1.57 -2.26
N SER A 254 -16.03 -2.05 -3.46
CA SER A 254 -16.94 -3.20 -3.65
C SER A 254 -16.39 -4.47 -2.99
N PHE A 255 -15.08 -4.68 -3.07
CA PHE A 255 -14.40 -5.81 -2.43
C PHE A 255 -14.44 -5.70 -0.89
N ALA A 256 -14.10 -4.54 -0.34
CA ALA A 256 -14.18 -4.30 1.10
C ALA A 256 -15.61 -4.49 1.64
N ARG A 257 -16.64 -4.01 0.90
CA ARG A 257 -18.05 -4.20 1.23
C ARG A 257 -18.49 -5.67 1.19
N ALA A 258 -17.99 -6.44 0.22
CA ALA A 258 -18.30 -7.87 0.14
C ALA A 258 -17.77 -8.62 1.36
N ILE A 259 -16.57 -8.30 1.84
CA ILE A 259 -15.99 -8.89 3.07
C ILE A 259 -16.81 -8.46 4.29
N LEU A 260 -17.10 -7.16 4.44
CA LEU A 260 -17.90 -6.64 5.56
C LEU A 260 -19.31 -7.24 5.57
N GLY A 261 -19.92 -7.52 4.42
CA GLY A 261 -21.25 -8.13 4.31
C GLY A 261 -21.35 -9.54 4.91
N GLU A 262 -20.23 -10.22 5.10
CA GLU A 262 -20.17 -11.51 5.79
C GLU A 262 -19.84 -11.38 7.30
N PHE A 263 -19.47 -10.20 7.77
CA PHE A 263 -19.20 -9.96 9.19
C PHE A 263 -20.50 -9.91 9.99
N THR A 264 -20.57 -10.65 11.09
CA THR A 264 -21.78 -10.79 11.90
C THR A 264 -21.70 -10.10 13.27
N GLY A 265 -20.58 -9.41 13.56
CA GLY A 265 -20.37 -8.69 14.82
C GLY A 265 -20.85 -7.24 14.80
N HIS A 266 -20.37 -6.46 15.75
CA HIS A 266 -20.67 -5.03 15.88
C HIS A 266 -19.58 -4.17 15.25
N VAL A 267 -19.95 -3.02 14.68
CA VAL A 267 -19.03 -2.03 14.12
C VAL A 267 -19.19 -0.68 14.80
N SER A 268 -18.08 0.07 14.94
CA SER A 268 -18.12 1.46 15.41
C SER A 268 -17.15 2.30 14.58
N PHE A 269 -17.69 3.16 13.72
CA PHE A 269 -16.96 4.11 12.91
C PHE A 269 -16.76 5.44 13.65
N GLY A 270 -15.81 6.26 13.21
CA GLY A 270 -15.45 7.50 13.89
C GLY A 270 -14.89 7.26 15.31
N THR A 271 -14.35 6.07 15.56
CA THR A 271 -13.90 5.63 16.88
C THR A 271 -12.39 5.48 16.91
N VAL A 272 -11.72 6.49 17.43
CA VAL A 272 -10.25 6.52 17.55
C VAL A 272 -9.84 5.83 18.83
N VAL A 273 -9.02 4.78 18.72
CA VAL A 273 -8.39 4.12 19.87
C VAL A 273 -7.19 4.94 20.31
N GLU A 274 -7.05 5.16 21.61
CA GLU A 274 -5.95 5.92 22.21
C GLU A 274 -5.05 5.02 23.07
N GLN A 275 -5.64 4.01 23.75
CA GLN A 275 -4.90 3.18 24.70
C GLN A 275 -5.37 1.73 24.67
N ILE A 276 -4.43 0.81 24.85
CA ILE A 276 -4.67 -0.63 24.97
C ILE A 276 -3.98 -1.13 26.24
N ASN A 277 -4.81 -1.58 27.20
CA ASN A 277 -4.35 -2.13 28.48
C ASN A 277 -4.56 -3.65 28.46
N HIS A 278 -3.52 -4.46 28.44
CA HIS A 278 -3.70 -5.90 28.54
C HIS A 278 -3.22 -6.43 29.89
N GLY A 279 -4.07 -7.25 30.51
CA GLY A 279 -3.77 -8.06 31.66
C GLY A 279 -3.52 -9.52 31.28
N ARG A 280 -3.60 -10.40 32.28
CA ARG A 280 -3.40 -11.84 32.09
C ARG A 280 -4.50 -12.46 31.21
N ASP A 281 -5.75 -12.11 31.48
CA ASP A 281 -6.91 -12.80 30.89
C ASP A 281 -7.77 -11.89 29.99
N MET A 282 -7.66 -10.59 30.13
CA MET A 282 -8.47 -9.58 29.47
C MET A 282 -7.64 -8.43 28.92
N VAL A 283 -8.16 -7.78 27.89
CA VAL A 283 -7.66 -6.52 27.34
C VAL A 283 -8.75 -5.46 27.45
N GLU A 284 -8.39 -4.26 27.84
CA GLU A 284 -9.26 -3.09 27.79
C GLU A 284 -8.77 -2.14 26.71
N VAL A 285 -9.65 -1.79 25.79
CA VAL A 285 -9.41 -0.76 24.76
C VAL A 285 -10.08 0.53 25.21
N VAL A 286 -9.32 1.62 25.25
CA VAL A 286 -9.78 2.98 25.57
C VAL A 286 -9.79 3.82 24.32
N THR A 287 -10.89 4.47 24.05
CA THR A 287 -11.04 5.36 22.88
C THR A 287 -10.88 6.82 23.27
N LYS A 288 -10.54 7.65 22.31
CA LYS A 288 -10.30 9.10 22.52
C LYS A 288 -11.51 9.84 23.10
N ASP A 289 -12.73 9.35 22.87
CA ASP A 289 -13.97 9.88 23.45
C ASP A 289 -14.26 9.32 24.86
N GLY A 290 -13.32 8.56 25.45
CA GLY A 290 -13.37 8.06 26.83
C GLY A 290 -14.13 6.76 27.03
N ARG A 291 -14.63 6.12 25.97
CA ARG A 291 -15.24 4.79 26.07
C ARG A 291 -14.21 3.72 26.42
N ARG A 292 -14.60 2.76 27.24
CA ARG A 292 -13.80 1.59 27.63
C ARG A 292 -14.54 0.32 27.26
N VAL A 293 -13.86 -0.55 26.51
CA VAL A 293 -14.43 -1.83 26.07
C VAL A 293 -13.47 -2.95 26.36
N GLY A 294 -13.96 -4.01 27.02
CA GLY A 294 -13.18 -5.18 27.38
C GLY A 294 -13.25 -6.27 26.29
N ALA A 295 -12.16 -7.03 26.14
CA ALA A 295 -12.14 -8.22 25.30
C ALA A 295 -11.15 -9.26 25.84
N ARG A 296 -11.29 -10.52 25.39
CA ARG A 296 -10.33 -11.60 25.70
C ARG A 296 -9.07 -11.51 24.84
N ALA A 297 -9.16 -10.92 23.65
CA ALA A 297 -8.04 -10.64 22.77
C ALA A 297 -8.31 -9.39 21.91
N VAL A 298 -7.25 -8.78 21.40
CA VAL A 298 -7.31 -7.64 20.47
C VAL A 298 -6.51 -7.98 19.22
N VAL A 299 -7.05 -7.66 18.04
CA VAL A 299 -6.31 -7.61 16.78
C VAL A 299 -6.11 -6.13 16.40
N SER A 300 -4.88 -5.65 16.47
CA SER A 300 -4.52 -4.30 16.03
C SER A 300 -4.08 -4.35 14.57
N THR A 301 -4.82 -3.66 13.69
CA THR A 301 -4.45 -3.53 12.27
C THR A 301 -3.99 -2.12 11.92
N ILE A 302 -3.57 -1.38 12.95
CA ILE A 302 -3.08 -0.01 12.84
C ILE A 302 -1.78 0.00 12.02
N PRO A 303 -1.63 0.91 11.02
CA PRO A 303 -0.41 1.03 10.24
C PRO A 303 0.83 1.33 11.11
N LEU A 304 2.01 0.87 10.65
CA LEU A 304 3.28 1.02 11.37
C LEU A 304 3.53 2.46 11.82
N ASN A 305 3.37 3.43 10.90
CA ASN A 305 3.63 4.85 11.19
C ASN A 305 2.61 5.48 12.16
N CYS A 306 1.51 4.78 12.48
CA CYS A 306 0.47 5.26 13.41
C CYS A 306 0.55 4.60 14.79
N LEU A 307 1.35 3.55 14.97
CA LEU A 307 1.40 2.82 16.25
C LEU A 307 1.96 3.66 17.41
N ASN A 308 2.77 4.69 17.14
CA ASN A 308 3.21 5.63 18.16
C ASN A 308 2.09 6.47 18.80
N ASP A 309 0.94 6.55 18.15
CA ASP A 309 -0.20 7.31 18.69
C ASP A 309 -1.00 6.51 19.73
N ILE A 310 -0.66 5.23 19.92
CA ILE A 310 -1.37 4.32 20.83
C ILE A 310 -0.52 4.07 22.07
N GLN A 311 -1.10 4.28 23.25
CA GLN A 311 -0.49 3.93 24.52
C GLN A 311 -0.72 2.44 24.82
N PHE A 312 0.37 1.69 25.00
CA PHE A 312 0.30 0.27 25.37
C PHE A 312 0.68 0.08 26.85
N HIS A 313 -0.14 -0.63 27.61
CA HIS A 313 0.13 -1.02 28.98
C HIS A 313 -0.04 -2.54 29.16
N PRO A 314 1.03 -3.27 29.50
CA PRO A 314 2.43 -2.82 29.64
C PRO A 314 3.01 -2.26 28.33
N PRO A 315 4.13 -1.50 28.40
CA PRO A 315 4.80 -0.93 27.22
C PRO A 315 5.23 -2.01 26.25
N LEU A 316 5.30 -1.65 24.97
CA LEU A 316 5.89 -2.49 23.92
C LEU A 316 7.36 -2.78 24.20
N THR A 317 7.88 -3.89 23.63
CA THR A 317 9.31 -4.21 23.76
C THR A 317 10.16 -3.08 23.13
N PRO A 318 11.38 -2.81 23.65
CA PRO A 318 12.24 -1.77 23.09
C PRO A 318 12.51 -1.95 21.58
N LEU A 319 12.66 -3.19 21.13
CA LEU A 319 12.90 -3.50 19.72
C LEU A 319 11.68 -3.18 18.83
N ARG A 320 10.46 -3.49 19.30
CA ARG A 320 9.24 -3.10 18.59
C ARG A 320 9.05 -1.59 18.59
N GLN A 321 9.36 -0.92 19.71
CA GLN A 321 9.28 0.53 19.78
C GLN A 321 10.29 1.19 18.83
N ALA A 322 11.48 0.64 18.67
CA ALA A 322 12.47 1.09 17.69
C ALA A 322 11.96 0.95 16.25
N ALA A 323 11.34 -0.21 15.91
CA ALA A 323 10.72 -0.43 14.62
C ALA A 323 9.62 0.59 14.30
N ILE A 324 8.75 0.87 15.28
CA ILE A 324 7.66 1.85 15.16
C ILE A 324 8.20 3.27 14.97
N THR A 325 9.25 3.62 15.71
CA THR A 325 9.91 4.93 15.61
C THR A 325 10.59 5.11 14.24
N LYS A 326 11.21 4.06 13.71
CA LYS A 326 11.81 4.06 12.37
C LYS A 326 10.72 4.18 11.29
N GLY A 327 9.64 3.42 11.42
CA GLY A 327 8.51 3.43 10.50
C GLY A 327 8.86 2.90 9.10
N HIS A 328 7.97 3.16 8.13
CA HIS A 328 8.22 2.97 6.71
C HIS A 328 8.42 4.32 6.02
N ILE A 329 9.18 4.31 4.91
CA ILE A 329 9.65 5.54 4.24
C ILE A 329 8.65 6.16 3.27
N ASN A 330 7.66 5.40 2.79
CA ASN A 330 6.75 5.86 1.75
C ASN A 330 5.73 6.88 2.29
N LYS A 331 5.99 8.15 1.97
CA LYS A 331 5.08 9.28 2.21
C LYS A 331 4.68 9.97 0.90
N GLY A 332 4.71 9.22 -0.20
CA GLY A 332 4.43 9.72 -1.53
C GLY A 332 2.98 10.19 -1.70
N ALA A 333 2.80 11.10 -2.63
CA ALA A 333 1.49 11.56 -3.09
C ALA A 333 0.99 10.69 -4.23
N LYS A 334 -0.34 10.47 -4.30
CA LYS A 334 -1.03 9.90 -5.45
C LYS A 334 -2.10 10.90 -5.91
N ILE A 335 -2.00 11.35 -7.15
CA ILE A 335 -2.89 12.36 -7.71
C ILE A 335 -3.44 11.86 -9.05
N HIS A 336 -4.75 11.83 -9.18
CA HIS A 336 -5.43 11.56 -10.44
C HIS A 336 -5.70 12.88 -11.14
N PHE A 337 -5.18 13.05 -12.35
CA PHE A 337 -5.42 14.22 -13.19
C PHE A 337 -6.39 13.89 -14.30
N LYS A 338 -7.30 14.80 -14.61
CA LYS A 338 -8.10 14.79 -15.81
C LYS A 338 -7.53 15.81 -16.78
N LEU A 339 -6.96 15.32 -17.87
CA LEU A 339 -6.48 16.14 -18.98
C LEU A 339 -7.62 16.40 -19.96
N ARG A 340 -7.62 17.57 -20.60
CA ARG A 340 -8.60 17.91 -21.65
C ARG A 340 -8.37 17.09 -22.91
N GLU A 341 -7.12 16.85 -23.24
CA GLU A 341 -6.71 16.13 -24.44
C GLU A 341 -6.96 14.62 -24.29
N THR A 342 -7.40 13.98 -25.37
CA THR A 342 -7.41 12.51 -25.50
C THR A 342 -6.07 12.07 -26.07
N LEU A 343 -5.21 11.52 -25.21
CA LEU A 343 -3.85 11.11 -25.55
C LEU A 343 -3.76 9.59 -25.78
N PRO A 344 -2.80 9.13 -26.62
CA PRO A 344 -2.35 7.74 -26.59
C PRO A 344 -1.90 7.32 -25.19
N SER A 345 -1.78 6.02 -24.95
CA SER A 345 -1.26 5.51 -23.68
C SER A 345 0.22 5.86 -23.51
N TRP A 346 0.60 6.27 -22.30
CA TRP A 346 1.98 6.68 -21.99
C TRP A 346 2.37 6.32 -20.55
N PHE A 347 3.67 6.17 -20.33
CA PHE A 347 4.29 5.97 -19.02
C PHE A 347 5.52 6.88 -18.88
N PHE A 348 5.70 7.48 -17.73
CA PHE A 348 6.78 8.39 -17.37
C PHE A 348 7.44 7.98 -16.08
N THR A 349 8.78 8.04 -16.02
CA THR A 349 9.57 7.94 -14.79
C THR A 349 10.62 9.03 -14.72
N ALA A 350 11.01 9.42 -13.50
CA ALA A 350 12.06 10.37 -13.24
C ALA A 350 13.06 9.84 -12.20
N HIS A 351 14.35 10.09 -12.44
CA HIS A 351 15.40 9.83 -11.45
C HIS A 351 15.30 10.85 -10.31
N ASP A 352 15.56 10.40 -9.07
CA ASP A 352 15.46 11.22 -7.86
C ASP A 352 16.51 12.35 -7.78
N GLY A 353 17.60 12.24 -8.52
CA GLY A 353 18.59 13.32 -8.72
C GLY A 353 18.13 14.42 -9.67
N SER A 354 16.99 14.27 -10.37
CA SER A 354 16.36 15.33 -11.15
C SER A 354 15.60 16.31 -10.24
N ASP A 355 15.11 17.42 -10.78
CA ASP A 355 14.26 18.34 -10.05
C ASP A 355 12.77 17.96 -10.10
N SER A 356 12.43 16.74 -10.52
CA SER A 356 11.05 16.26 -10.63
C SER A 356 10.43 16.02 -9.24
N SER A 357 9.21 16.55 -9.05
CA SER A 357 8.37 16.21 -7.91
C SER A 357 7.61 14.89 -8.10
N PHE A 358 7.49 14.42 -9.35
CA PHE A 358 6.85 13.15 -9.67
C PHE A 358 7.91 12.07 -9.91
N VAL A 359 7.76 10.95 -9.21
CA VAL A 359 8.57 9.72 -9.40
C VAL A 359 8.19 9.06 -10.71
N PHE A 360 6.85 8.89 -10.91
CA PHE A 360 6.28 8.33 -12.12
C PHE A 360 4.86 8.84 -12.34
N ALA A 361 4.43 8.77 -13.57
CA ALA A 361 3.06 9.05 -13.97
C ALA A 361 2.69 8.23 -15.20
N PHE A 362 1.40 7.96 -15.39
CA PHE A 362 0.93 7.23 -16.57
C PHE A 362 -0.55 7.47 -16.85
N SER A 363 -0.94 7.29 -18.11
CA SER A 363 -2.34 7.34 -18.52
C SER A 363 -3.10 6.13 -17.99
N ASP A 364 -4.31 6.36 -17.49
CA ASP A 364 -5.16 5.32 -16.93
C ASP A 364 -6.26 4.90 -17.94
N HIS A 365 -7.02 5.85 -18.44
CA HIS A 365 -8.05 5.65 -19.46
C HIS A 365 -8.49 7.00 -20.08
N ASN A 366 -9.18 6.93 -21.22
CA ASN A 366 -9.73 8.11 -21.91
C ASN A 366 -11.23 8.34 -21.61
N GLY A 367 -11.69 7.96 -20.43
CA GLY A 367 -13.08 7.99 -19.99
C GLY A 367 -13.74 6.63 -20.09
N THR A 368 -14.65 6.36 -19.15
CA THR A 368 -15.43 5.09 -19.08
C THR A 368 -16.90 5.31 -19.42
N GLN A 369 -17.31 6.54 -19.70
CA GLN A 369 -18.69 6.86 -20.03
C GLN A 369 -19.05 6.40 -21.45
N PRO A 370 -20.33 5.99 -21.68
CA PRO A 370 -20.79 5.54 -23.00
C PRO A 370 -20.72 6.60 -24.11
N THR A 371 -20.57 7.88 -23.74
CA THR A 371 -20.49 9.01 -24.68
C THR A 371 -19.18 9.09 -25.46
N GLY A 372 -18.23 8.21 -25.20
CA GLY A 372 -16.93 8.17 -25.86
C GLY A 372 -15.83 8.89 -25.09
N PRO A 373 -14.62 9.02 -25.67
CA PRO A 373 -13.50 9.69 -25.04
C PRO A 373 -13.84 11.12 -24.60
N SER A 374 -13.47 11.46 -23.37
CA SER A 374 -13.75 12.76 -22.74
C SER A 374 -12.51 13.42 -22.14
N GLY A 375 -11.35 13.22 -22.76
CA GLY A 375 -10.05 13.57 -22.26
C GLY A 375 -9.32 12.37 -21.66
N THR A 376 -8.14 12.56 -21.13
CA THR A 376 -7.29 11.49 -20.54
C THR A 376 -7.30 11.61 -19.02
N TRP A 377 -7.67 10.55 -18.34
CA TRP A 377 -7.36 10.37 -16.93
C TRP A 377 -5.97 9.74 -16.79
N CYS A 378 -5.13 10.34 -15.97
CA CYS A 378 -3.80 9.84 -15.66
C CYS A 378 -3.52 9.90 -14.16
N ILE A 379 -2.53 9.15 -13.72
CA ILE A 379 -2.16 9.05 -12.32
C ILE A 379 -0.70 9.49 -12.20
N GLY A 380 -0.43 10.45 -11.32
CA GLY A 380 0.92 10.85 -10.93
C GLY A 380 1.21 10.46 -9.49
N PHE A 381 2.42 9.98 -9.25
CA PHE A 381 2.95 9.68 -7.92
C PHE A 381 4.12 10.60 -7.62
N GLY A 382 4.01 11.32 -6.49
CA GLY A 382 5.06 12.22 -6.04
C GLY A 382 6.10 11.52 -5.17
N TYR A 383 7.33 12.05 -5.17
CA TYR A 383 8.33 11.67 -4.20
C TYR A 383 7.88 12.00 -2.78
N ASN A 384 8.37 11.24 -1.78
CA ASN A 384 8.22 11.60 -0.39
C ASN A 384 8.79 13.03 -0.18
N ASP A 385 8.16 13.80 0.70
CA ASP A 385 8.50 15.20 1.00
C ASP A 385 8.23 16.21 -0.13
N GLN A 386 7.67 15.75 -1.28
CA GLN A 386 7.19 16.61 -2.35
C GLN A 386 5.65 16.64 -2.40
N LEU A 387 5.08 17.63 -3.06
CA LEU A 387 3.63 17.78 -3.22
C LEU A 387 2.88 17.66 -1.87
N THR A 388 3.42 18.29 -0.82
CA THR A 388 2.96 18.12 0.57
C THR A 388 1.60 18.74 0.85
N ASP A 389 1.25 19.86 0.22
CA ASP A 389 -0.08 20.46 0.30
C ASP A 389 -0.95 20.07 -0.90
N LYS A 390 -1.93 19.21 -0.66
CA LYS A 390 -2.84 18.71 -1.71
C LYS A 390 -3.86 19.76 -2.18
N LYS A 391 -3.92 20.93 -1.52
CA LYS A 391 -4.78 22.07 -1.87
C LYS A 391 -4.03 23.17 -2.60
N ASP A 392 -2.71 23.14 -2.63
CA ASP A 392 -1.91 24.04 -3.47
C ASP A 392 -1.99 23.63 -4.94
N SER A 393 -3.14 23.91 -5.54
CA SER A 393 -3.41 23.58 -6.93
C SER A 393 -2.43 24.24 -7.89
N LYS A 394 -2.02 25.49 -7.62
CA LYS A 394 -1.06 26.20 -8.47
C LYS A 394 0.27 25.44 -8.55
N TYR A 395 0.79 25.03 -7.41
CA TYR A 395 2.05 24.26 -7.35
C TYR A 395 1.89 22.89 -8.02
N ILE A 396 0.84 22.13 -7.69
CA ILE A 396 0.59 20.79 -8.24
C ILE A 396 0.51 20.82 -9.78
N LEU A 397 -0.28 21.75 -10.33
CA LEU A 397 -0.45 21.88 -11.78
C LEU A 397 0.84 22.33 -12.48
N GLN A 398 1.56 23.28 -11.87
CA GLN A 398 2.85 23.73 -12.38
C GLN A 398 3.86 22.58 -12.41
N ARG A 399 3.94 21.80 -11.31
CA ARG A 399 4.86 20.64 -11.24
C ARG A 399 4.50 19.57 -12.25
N PHE A 400 3.23 19.22 -12.42
CA PHE A 400 2.83 18.22 -13.41
C PHE A 400 3.22 18.65 -14.84
N LYS A 401 2.96 19.91 -15.21
CA LYS A 401 3.35 20.43 -16.52
C LYS A 401 4.87 20.47 -16.70
N HIS A 402 5.60 20.91 -15.69
CA HIS A 402 7.06 20.99 -15.74
C HIS A 402 7.73 19.61 -15.80
N ASP A 403 7.23 18.67 -14.99
CA ASP A 403 7.91 17.40 -14.77
C ASP A 403 7.50 16.34 -15.81
N VAL A 404 6.21 16.29 -16.17
CA VAL A 404 5.62 15.18 -16.93
C VAL A 404 5.28 15.59 -18.36
N ASN A 405 4.46 16.62 -18.56
CA ASN A 405 4.05 17.05 -19.91
C ASN A 405 3.66 18.53 -19.90
N PRO A 406 4.44 19.43 -20.54
CA PRO A 406 4.17 20.87 -20.56
C PRO A 406 2.96 21.27 -21.42
N ASP A 407 2.55 20.42 -22.38
CA ASP A 407 1.61 20.78 -23.44
C ASP A 407 0.14 20.42 -23.12
N VAL A 408 -0.13 19.89 -21.91
CA VAL A 408 -1.48 19.45 -21.54
C VAL A 408 -2.26 20.53 -20.79
N ASP A 409 -3.58 20.53 -20.99
CA ASP A 409 -4.51 21.29 -20.18
C ASP A 409 -5.17 20.38 -19.13
N ILE A 410 -5.10 20.79 -17.87
CA ILE A 410 -5.62 20.02 -16.74
C ILE A 410 -6.97 20.58 -16.32
N ASP A 411 -8.04 19.83 -16.53
CA ASP A 411 -9.42 20.20 -16.19
C ASP A 411 -9.75 19.95 -14.72
N ALA A 412 -9.12 18.93 -14.09
CA ALA A 412 -9.35 18.59 -12.69
C ALA A 412 -8.23 17.71 -12.14
N TYR A 413 -8.11 17.68 -10.81
CA TYR A 413 -7.41 16.60 -10.13
C TYR A 413 -8.16 16.12 -8.90
N ALA A 414 -8.01 14.82 -8.58
CA ALA A 414 -8.52 14.20 -7.37
C ALA A 414 -7.39 13.51 -6.59
N THR A 415 -7.36 13.68 -5.27
CA THR A 415 -6.32 13.09 -4.42
C THR A 415 -6.81 12.89 -2.99
N HIS A 416 -6.12 11.99 -2.25
CA HIS A 416 -6.21 11.87 -0.79
C HIS A 416 -4.84 12.18 -0.19
N ASP A 417 -4.82 12.92 0.89
CA ASP A 417 -3.57 13.33 1.53
C ASP A 417 -3.05 12.25 2.50
N TRP A 418 -2.51 11.15 1.93
CA TRP A 418 -2.03 10.02 2.72
C TRP A 418 -0.87 10.37 3.66
N MET A 419 -0.03 11.32 3.28
CA MET A 419 1.12 11.77 4.06
C MET A 419 0.69 12.42 5.38
N ASN A 420 -0.29 13.35 5.30
CA ASN A 420 -0.78 14.10 6.45
C ASN A 420 -2.02 13.46 7.11
N ASP A 421 -2.47 12.32 6.61
CA ASP A 421 -3.59 11.57 7.16
C ASP A 421 -3.23 11.00 8.54
N PRO A 422 -3.94 11.37 9.63
CA PRO A 422 -3.59 10.94 10.99
C PRO A 422 -3.69 9.44 11.21
N TYR A 423 -4.41 8.73 10.34
CA TYR A 423 -4.66 7.29 10.46
C TYR A 423 -3.89 6.45 9.42
N ALA A 424 -3.00 7.08 8.65
CA ALA A 424 -2.12 6.40 7.69
C ALA A 424 -0.67 6.85 7.85
N LYS A 425 -0.40 8.16 7.89
CA LYS A 425 0.94 8.80 7.99
C LYS A 425 1.89 8.28 6.93
N GLY A 426 1.37 8.05 5.74
CA GLY A 426 2.06 7.49 4.59
C GLY A 426 1.17 6.60 3.74
N ALA A 427 1.72 6.09 2.63
CA ALA A 427 1.01 5.24 1.68
C ALA A 427 1.23 3.74 1.99
N TRP A 428 1.67 2.94 1.02
CA TRP A 428 2.03 1.53 1.27
C TRP A 428 3.41 1.41 1.92
N ALA A 429 3.64 0.35 2.69
CA ALA A 429 4.92 0.16 3.35
C ALA A 429 6.03 -0.14 2.33
N CYS A 430 7.12 0.59 2.44
CA CYS A 430 8.41 0.32 1.84
C CYS A 430 9.46 0.62 2.91
N TRP A 431 10.44 -0.26 3.08
CA TRP A 431 11.40 -0.18 4.17
C TRP A 431 12.76 0.27 3.71
N GLY A 432 13.43 1.07 4.54
CA GLY A 432 14.83 1.44 4.37
C GLY A 432 15.78 0.32 4.82
N PRO A 433 17.10 0.52 4.63
CA PRO A 433 18.13 -0.41 5.06
C PRO A 433 18.03 -0.82 6.53
N ASN A 434 18.50 -2.02 6.88
CA ASN A 434 18.49 -2.58 8.24
C ASN A 434 17.10 -2.63 8.89
N THR A 435 16.05 -2.89 8.13
CA THR A 435 14.69 -2.91 8.67
C THR A 435 14.09 -4.30 8.64
N ALA A 436 14.24 -5.02 7.53
CA ALA A 436 13.61 -6.33 7.37
C ALA A 436 14.25 -7.39 8.28
N SER A 437 15.59 -7.47 8.31
CA SER A 437 16.32 -8.44 9.13
C SER A 437 16.18 -8.16 10.62
N GLU A 438 16.07 -6.89 11.01
CA GLU A 438 16.06 -6.47 12.41
C GLU A 438 14.65 -6.53 13.02
N TYR A 439 13.61 -6.11 12.27
CA TYR A 439 12.30 -5.84 12.87
C TYR A 439 11.16 -6.74 12.41
N LEU A 440 11.24 -7.40 11.23
CA LEU A 440 10.09 -8.13 10.66
C LEU A 440 9.53 -9.16 11.63
N GLU A 441 10.40 -10.03 12.17
CA GLU A 441 9.98 -11.07 13.11
C GLU A 441 9.32 -10.48 14.38
N GLN A 442 9.89 -9.37 14.88
CA GLN A 442 9.40 -8.73 16.09
C GLN A 442 8.04 -8.05 15.87
N LEU A 443 7.80 -7.45 14.69
CA LEU A 443 6.52 -6.82 14.36
C LEU A 443 5.38 -7.85 14.23
N GLN A 444 5.70 -9.08 13.85
CA GLN A 444 4.72 -10.16 13.71
C GLN A 444 4.34 -10.82 15.03
N LYS A 445 5.17 -10.70 16.09
CA LYS A 445 4.90 -11.36 17.38
C LYS A 445 3.71 -10.70 18.12
N PRO A 446 2.87 -11.44 18.83
CA PRO A 446 1.88 -10.86 19.73
C PRO A 446 2.56 -10.08 20.89
N HIS A 447 1.82 -9.16 21.49
CA HIS A 447 2.17 -8.48 22.75
C HIS A 447 1.11 -8.79 23.81
N GLY A 448 1.38 -9.76 24.65
CA GLY A 448 0.37 -10.30 25.55
C GLY A 448 -0.85 -10.80 24.76
N ARG A 449 -2.01 -10.20 24.98
CA ARG A 449 -3.27 -10.56 24.30
C ARG A 449 -3.58 -9.64 23.10
N VAL A 450 -2.57 -8.94 22.59
CA VAL A 450 -2.68 -8.09 21.41
C VAL A 450 -1.92 -8.73 20.24
N VAL A 451 -2.64 -9.11 19.21
CA VAL A 451 -2.13 -9.60 17.92
C VAL A 451 -2.01 -8.41 16.96
N PHE A 452 -0.93 -8.36 16.17
CA PHE A 452 -0.68 -7.29 15.21
C PHE A 452 -0.83 -7.82 13.78
N ALA A 453 -1.67 -7.17 12.98
CA ALA A 453 -1.97 -7.60 11.60
C ALA A 453 -2.06 -6.40 10.66
N SER A 454 -0.98 -6.12 9.96
CA SER A 454 -0.95 -5.07 8.93
C SER A 454 -0.19 -5.55 7.70
N ALA A 455 -0.54 -5.03 6.53
CA ALA A 455 0.26 -5.18 5.31
C ALA A 455 1.72 -4.77 5.50
N ASP A 456 1.99 -3.90 6.48
CA ASP A 456 3.29 -3.26 6.69
C ASP A 456 4.39 -4.24 7.15
N TRP A 457 4.01 -5.43 7.61
CA TRP A 457 4.93 -6.51 8.02
C TRP A 457 4.48 -7.90 7.55
N ALA A 458 3.81 -7.95 6.40
CA ALA A 458 3.51 -9.22 5.75
C ALA A 458 4.79 -9.92 5.26
N ASP A 459 4.76 -11.24 5.17
CA ASP A 459 5.89 -12.02 4.66
C ASP A 459 6.00 -11.91 3.15
N GLY A 460 4.90 -12.11 2.41
CA GLY A 460 4.84 -12.07 0.96
C GLY A 460 4.75 -10.65 0.40
N TRP A 461 3.59 -10.27 -0.10
CA TRP A 461 3.31 -8.96 -0.71
C TRP A 461 3.14 -7.87 0.34
N ARG A 462 4.22 -7.54 1.08
CA ARG A 462 4.26 -6.46 2.07
C ARG A 462 3.91 -5.12 1.42
N GLY A 463 3.04 -4.35 2.09
CA GLY A 463 2.55 -3.07 1.59
C GLY A 463 1.35 -3.18 0.63
N PHE A 464 1.01 -4.38 0.15
CA PHE A 464 -0.12 -4.63 -0.75
C PHE A 464 -1.36 -5.08 0.02
N VAL A 465 -2.51 -5.07 -0.67
CA VAL A 465 -3.77 -5.63 -0.13
C VAL A 465 -3.63 -7.13 0.13
N ASP A 466 -2.87 -7.85 -0.69
CA ASP A 466 -2.57 -9.27 -0.49
C ASP A 466 -1.92 -9.52 0.88
N GLY A 467 -0.88 -8.76 1.23
CA GLY A 467 -0.23 -8.84 2.54
C GLY A 467 -1.13 -8.43 3.69
N ALA A 468 -2.08 -7.51 3.48
CA ALA A 468 -3.09 -7.21 4.50
C ALA A 468 -4.00 -8.41 4.77
N ILE A 469 -4.45 -9.10 3.71
CA ILE A 469 -5.28 -10.29 3.82
C ILE A 469 -4.49 -11.44 4.47
N GLU A 470 -3.24 -11.68 4.05
CA GLU A 470 -2.30 -12.63 4.66
C GLU A 470 -2.23 -12.45 6.17
N ARG A 471 -1.92 -11.23 6.63
CA ARG A 471 -1.80 -10.93 8.06
C ARG A 471 -3.14 -11.00 8.80
N GLY A 472 -4.24 -10.63 8.15
CA GLY A 472 -5.58 -10.79 8.70
C GLY A 472 -5.94 -12.25 8.96
N GLN A 473 -5.63 -13.14 8.02
CA GLN A 473 -5.83 -14.60 8.15
C GLN A 473 -4.92 -15.19 9.24
N ALA A 474 -3.64 -14.81 9.28
CA ALA A 474 -2.71 -15.25 10.30
C ALA A 474 -3.18 -14.86 11.71
N ALA A 475 -3.67 -13.62 11.88
CA ALA A 475 -4.18 -13.12 13.15
C ALA A 475 -5.36 -13.94 13.68
N VAL A 476 -6.21 -14.49 12.81
CA VAL A 476 -7.30 -15.41 13.23
C VAL A 476 -6.72 -16.62 13.95
N GLY A 477 -5.72 -17.28 13.36
CA GLY A 477 -5.06 -18.44 13.99
C GLY A 477 -4.37 -18.11 15.31
N GLU A 478 -3.68 -16.95 15.36
CA GLU A 478 -3.02 -16.47 16.57
C GLU A 478 -4.02 -16.20 17.71
N VAL A 479 -5.15 -15.54 17.41
CA VAL A 479 -6.24 -15.29 18.39
C VAL A 479 -6.84 -16.60 18.90
N LEU A 480 -7.15 -17.55 18.01
CA LEU A 480 -7.74 -18.83 18.42
C LEU A 480 -6.78 -19.61 19.32
N GLY A 481 -5.49 -19.69 18.97
CA GLY A 481 -4.48 -20.31 19.82
C GLY A 481 -4.41 -19.67 21.20
N MET A 482 -4.47 -18.34 21.27
CA MET A 482 -4.49 -17.57 22.52
C MET A 482 -5.75 -17.84 23.37
N LEU A 483 -6.93 -17.92 22.76
CA LEU A 483 -8.19 -18.18 23.45
C LEU A 483 -8.30 -19.62 23.99
N GLU A 484 -7.65 -20.59 23.34
CA GLU A 484 -7.56 -21.99 23.72
C GLU A 484 -6.46 -22.27 24.75
N GLY A 485 -5.64 -21.28 25.12
CA GLY A 485 -4.53 -21.43 26.08
C GLY A 485 -3.30 -22.14 25.50
N ARG A 486 -3.18 -22.21 24.17
CA ARG A 486 -1.96 -22.70 23.50
C ARG A 486 -0.92 -21.58 23.50
N GLU A 487 0.23 -21.79 24.13
CA GLU A 487 1.35 -20.85 24.05
C GLU A 487 1.82 -20.70 22.59
N GLY A 488 2.10 -19.44 22.21
CA GLY A 488 2.34 -18.97 20.86
C GLY A 488 3.33 -19.80 20.02
N GLY A 489 2.77 -20.73 19.25
CA GLY A 489 3.42 -21.33 18.10
C GLY A 489 2.83 -20.74 16.84
N ARG A 490 3.66 -20.40 15.83
CA ARG A 490 3.15 -20.09 14.47
C ARG A 490 2.14 -21.19 14.11
N ALA A 491 0.91 -20.82 13.87
CA ALA A 491 -0.04 -21.74 13.26
C ALA A 491 0.55 -22.12 11.90
N ARG A 492 1.06 -23.36 11.78
CA ARG A 492 1.38 -23.92 10.46
C ARG A 492 0.03 -24.22 9.81
N LEU A 493 -0.30 -23.45 8.78
CA LEU A 493 -1.34 -23.80 7.82
C LEU A 493 -0.89 -25.01 6.99
#